data_62af72cc10522fbef1c7b87737b39c53
#
_entry.id   62af72cc10522fbef1c7b87737b39c53
#
_cell.length_a   1.000
_cell.length_b   1.000
_cell.length_c   1.000
_cell.angle_alpha   90.00
_cell.angle_beta   90.00
_cell.angle_gamma   90.00
#
_symmetry.space_group_name_H-M   'P 1'
#
loop_
_entity.id
_entity.type
_entity.pdbx_description
1 polymer ?
#
loop_
_entity_poly.entity_id
_entity_poly.type
_entity_poly.pdbx_seq_one_letter_code
_entity_poly.pdbx_strand_id
1 'polypeptide(L)'
;HCFANVLYVVPSGGGTVSAAGALHAETANGGMLRAACYERGCTLTATADAGYRFAGWYADEGHSKLLCESETYSYVPKTYATSLYPLFVTEKVHILTDIYTVRFECDAPVEVDQDEESFIVPAGSRCTLRVNYELPLFRGWYDQTGGQNVLLGTARSITFTATEKRAVMPGYLSATNLSAAGTANSYIAPRMQEIYLFDATVQGNGRAPTGITPQKLKGTSARLIWQTGTAERAVVCDVGYNGSRISFRTGTAIGGNALIGLFDKDGDCIWSWHIWATNGALTTHVYPSGYVFMDRNLGAENLDPGDPASRGLYYQWGRKDPFPYDLAAFDYGEGFAFGTYYGEDSSTATVAWAAAHPATLLGRAADPSDPAQRLSSWLGRPSPNLWGNASTGGRPTTAGAKSIYDPCPPGWRVPPPEAWTLEQTTVSSTIEGGCYLYTGSVWPYYPYAGLLHVMPTGKEMYVGVGIRTQLWTNAPGSPASDPSRVDATTAVSFGVLPPEVLQLYRQNHQAAAYPVRCVKE
;
A
#
# COMPACT_ATOMS: atom_id res chain seq x y z
N HIS A 1 -27.08 80.45 -18.59
CA HIS A 1 -27.45 79.09 -18.20
C HIS A 1 -26.19 78.23 -18.28
N CYS A 2 -25.58 77.90 -17.15
CA CYS A 2 -24.52 76.87 -17.09
C CYS A 2 -25.19 75.52 -17.25
N PHE A 3 -24.98 74.87 -18.38
CA PHE A 3 -25.42 73.51 -18.60
C PHE A 3 -24.44 72.57 -17.86
N ALA A 4 -24.99 71.69 -17.00
CA ALA A 4 -24.17 70.63 -16.41
C ALA A 4 -23.92 69.53 -17.43
N ASN A 5 -22.68 69.10 -17.57
CA ASN A 5 -22.32 67.92 -18.34
C ASN A 5 -22.71 66.68 -17.55
N VAL A 6 -23.20 65.66 -18.22
CA VAL A 6 -23.59 64.37 -17.60
C VAL A 6 -22.51 63.34 -17.84
N LEU A 7 -22.04 62.77 -16.73
CA LEU A 7 -21.09 61.67 -16.72
C LEU A 7 -21.83 60.37 -16.39
N TYR A 8 -21.66 59.35 -17.22
CA TYR A 8 -22.11 58.00 -16.98
C TYR A 8 -20.90 57.14 -16.61
N VAL A 9 -20.93 56.52 -15.46
CA VAL A 9 -19.89 55.56 -15.07
C VAL A 9 -20.49 54.18 -15.00
N VAL A 10 -20.00 53.29 -15.86
CA VAL A 10 -20.52 51.95 -16.04
C VAL A 10 -19.48 50.94 -15.53
N PRO A 11 -19.59 50.47 -14.26
CA PRO A 11 -18.62 49.50 -13.73
C PRO A 11 -18.79 48.14 -14.37
N SER A 12 -17.69 47.42 -14.48
CA SER A 12 -17.66 46.03 -15.00
C SER A 12 -18.27 44.98 -14.08
N GLY A 13 -18.75 45.38 -12.87
CA GLY A 13 -19.05 44.48 -11.77
C GLY A 13 -17.82 44.24 -10.88
N GLY A 14 -18.02 43.77 -9.64
CA GLY A 14 -16.95 43.57 -8.67
C GLY A 14 -16.48 44.79 -7.92
N GLY A 15 -17.28 45.85 -7.95
CA GLY A 15 -17.02 47.06 -7.19
C GLY A 15 -18.06 48.14 -7.41
N THR A 16 -17.95 49.22 -6.67
CA THR A 16 -18.85 50.40 -6.70
C THR A 16 -18.07 51.66 -7.01
N VAL A 17 -18.80 52.69 -7.47
CA VAL A 17 -18.22 54.00 -7.76
C VAL A 17 -19.05 55.08 -7.10
N SER A 18 -18.36 56.09 -6.53
CA SER A 18 -18.97 57.32 -6.04
C SER A 18 -18.39 58.55 -6.73
N ALA A 19 -19.14 59.68 -6.70
CA ALA A 19 -18.68 60.94 -7.28
C ALA A 19 -18.85 62.04 -6.22
N ALA A 20 -17.75 62.65 -5.81
CA ALA A 20 -17.73 63.84 -4.94
C ALA A 20 -17.57 65.10 -5.78
N GLY A 21 -18.22 66.22 -5.37
CA GLY A 21 -18.18 67.48 -6.11
C GLY A 21 -19.14 67.56 -7.30
N ALA A 22 -19.94 66.52 -7.53
CA ALA A 22 -21.03 66.57 -8.51
C ALA A 22 -22.24 67.34 -7.95
N LEU A 23 -23.00 68.02 -8.82
CA LEU A 23 -24.26 68.66 -8.46
C LEU A 23 -25.31 67.66 -8.00
N HIS A 24 -25.34 66.57 -8.66
CA HIS A 24 -26.23 65.44 -8.39
C HIS A 24 -25.52 64.17 -8.83
N ALA A 25 -25.57 63.16 -7.98
CA ALA A 25 -25.07 61.81 -8.33
C ALA A 25 -26.09 60.77 -7.86
N GLU A 26 -26.46 59.88 -8.75
CA GLU A 26 -27.39 58.77 -8.48
C GLU A 26 -26.86 57.48 -9.07
N THR A 27 -27.09 56.36 -8.36
CA THR A 27 -26.76 55.02 -8.88
C THR A 27 -28.03 54.39 -9.44
N ALA A 28 -28.03 54.11 -10.73
CA ALA A 28 -29.13 53.46 -11.44
C ALA A 28 -29.03 51.90 -11.31
N ASN A 29 -30.09 51.21 -11.74
CA ASN A 29 -30.10 49.76 -11.80
C ASN A 29 -28.89 49.23 -12.60
N GLY A 30 -28.23 48.20 -12.10
CA GLY A 30 -26.99 47.64 -12.67
C GLY A 30 -25.70 48.33 -12.18
N GLY A 31 -25.75 49.18 -11.15
CA GLY A 31 -24.55 49.79 -10.55
C GLY A 31 -24.00 50.99 -11.33
N MET A 32 -24.64 51.40 -12.45
CA MET A 32 -24.21 52.57 -13.22
C MET A 32 -24.41 53.87 -12.41
N LEU A 33 -23.33 54.63 -12.24
CA LEU A 33 -23.39 55.95 -11.62
C LEU A 33 -23.66 57.02 -12.71
N ARG A 34 -24.68 57.86 -12.47
CA ARG A 34 -24.95 59.04 -13.26
C ARG A 34 -24.62 60.28 -12.43
N ALA A 35 -23.69 61.11 -12.88
CA ALA A 35 -23.27 62.30 -12.18
C ALA A 35 -23.40 63.54 -13.06
N ALA A 36 -24.03 64.58 -12.56
CA ALA A 36 -24.07 65.86 -13.23
C ALA A 36 -22.94 66.76 -12.67
N CYS A 37 -22.01 67.18 -13.54
CA CYS A 37 -20.82 67.92 -13.15
C CYS A 37 -20.79 69.28 -13.87
N TYR A 38 -20.34 70.33 -13.17
CA TYR A 38 -20.00 71.61 -13.78
C TYR A 38 -18.64 71.54 -14.47
N GLU A 39 -18.21 72.63 -15.10
CA GLU A 39 -16.93 72.78 -15.76
C GLU A 39 -15.70 72.46 -14.88
N ARG A 40 -15.87 72.45 -13.57
CA ARG A 40 -14.82 72.07 -12.61
C ARG A 40 -14.65 70.57 -12.45
N GLY A 41 -15.54 69.76 -13.03
CA GLY A 41 -15.52 68.30 -12.91
C GLY A 41 -15.99 67.77 -11.57
N CYS A 42 -15.71 66.49 -11.36
CA CYS A 42 -15.94 65.78 -10.09
C CYS A 42 -14.80 64.81 -9.80
N THR A 43 -14.70 64.40 -8.56
CA THR A 43 -13.76 63.34 -8.13
C THR A 43 -14.51 62.03 -8.02
N LEU A 44 -14.12 61.09 -8.82
CA LEU A 44 -14.62 59.72 -8.83
C LEU A 44 -13.78 58.88 -7.86
N THR A 45 -14.43 58.01 -7.09
CA THR A 45 -13.74 57.03 -6.27
C THR A 45 -14.31 55.66 -6.56
N ALA A 46 -13.43 54.74 -6.94
CA ALA A 46 -13.72 53.33 -7.12
C ALA A 46 -13.45 52.56 -5.83
N THR A 47 -14.39 51.70 -5.44
CA THR A 47 -14.24 50.80 -4.29
C THR A 47 -14.48 49.38 -4.72
N ALA A 48 -13.46 48.56 -4.67
CA ALA A 48 -13.56 47.13 -5.04
C ALA A 48 -14.34 46.36 -3.96
N ASP A 49 -15.16 45.42 -4.42
CA ASP A 49 -15.78 44.43 -3.56
C ASP A 49 -14.75 43.40 -3.07
N ALA A 50 -15.10 42.64 -2.04
CA ALA A 50 -14.24 41.60 -1.50
C ALA A 50 -13.87 40.58 -2.61
N GLY A 51 -12.58 40.30 -2.78
CA GLY A 51 -12.05 39.41 -3.81
C GLY A 51 -11.84 40.05 -5.19
N TYR A 52 -12.02 41.38 -5.26
CA TYR A 52 -11.73 42.18 -6.47
C TYR A 52 -10.69 43.24 -6.16
N ARG A 53 -9.98 43.67 -7.20
CA ARG A 53 -9.13 44.85 -7.17
C ARG A 53 -9.51 45.80 -8.30
N PHE A 54 -9.37 47.07 -8.07
CA PHE A 54 -9.54 48.07 -9.12
C PHE A 54 -8.35 48.03 -10.08
N ALA A 55 -8.65 47.97 -11.39
CA ALA A 55 -7.63 47.86 -12.43
C ALA A 55 -7.45 49.16 -13.25
N GLY A 56 -8.38 50.11 -13.12
CA GLY A 56 -8.25 51.39 -13.78
C GLY A 56 -9.57 51.96 -14.33
N TRP A 57 -9.52 53.26 -14.68
CA TRP A 57 -10.57 53.97 -15.39
C TRP A 57 -10.30 53.95 -16.88
N TYR A 58 -11.30 53.60 -17.67
CA TYR A 58 -11.16 53.48 -19.13
C TYR A 58 -12.17 54.37 -19.85
N ALA A 59 -11.77 54.85 -21.08
CA ALA A 59 -12.61 55.68 -21.94
C ALA A 59 -13.57 54.88 -22.81
N ASP A 60 -13.43 53.55 -22.89
CA ASP A 60 -14.19 52.67 -23.75
C ASP A 60 -14.62 51.39 -23.00
N GLU A 61 -15.76 50.83 -23.40
CA GLU A 61 -16.35 49.62 -22.81
C GLU A 61 -15.46 48.40 -22.96
N GLY A 62 -14.64 48.33 -24.00
CA GLY A 62 -13.67 47.26 -24.21
C GLY A 62 -12.41 47.38 -23.38
N HIS A 63 -12.32 48.38 -22.48
CA HIS A 63 -11.18 48.62 -21.59
C HIS A 63 -9.82 48.67 -22.29
N SER A 64 -9.79 49.22 -23.52
CA SER A 64 -8.57 49.36 -24.32
C SER A 64 -7.84 50.68 -24.12
N LYS A 65 -8.55 51.74 -23.66
CA LYS A 65 -8.03 53.11 -23.47
C LYS A 65 -8.00 53.47 -22.00
N LEU A 66 -6.93 53.16 -21.34
CA LEU A 66 -6.69 53.49 -19.93
C LEU A 66 -6.55 54.99 -19.75
N LEU A 67 -7.23 55.55 -18.77
CA LEU A 67 -7.20 56.95 -18.40
C LEU A 67 -6.47 57.21 -17.08
N CYS A 68 -6.69 56.34 -16.08
CA CYS A 68 -6.12 56.48 -14.77
C CYS A 68 -6.12 55.11 -14.03
N GLU A 69 -5.05 54.77 -13.34
CA GLU A 69 -4.92 53.55 -12.54
C GLU A 69 -5.27 53.78 -11.06
N SER A 70 -5.34 55.04 -10.60
CA SER A 70 -5.67 55.37 -9.21
C SER A 70 -7.16 55.14 -8.95
N GLU A 71 -7.48 54.56 -7.80
CA GLU A 71 -8.85 54.40 -7.31
C GLU A 71 -9.60 55.75 -7.26
N THR A 72 -8.87 56.84 -7.09
CA THR A 72 -9.42 58.19 -7.08
C THR A 72 -9.04 58.92 -8.38
N TYR A 73 -10.03 59.41 -9.11
CA TYR A 73 -9.82 60.07 -10.41
C TYR A 73 -10.60 61.39 -10.51
N SER A 74 -9.89 62.52 -10.60
CA SER A 74 -10.51 63.82 -10.87
C SER A 74 -10.76 63.97 -12.35
N TYR A 75 -12.02 64.01 -12.77
CA TYR A 75 -12.43 64.03 -14.16
C TYR A 75 -13.28 65.26 -14.48
N VAL A 76 -12.94 65.92 -15.58
CA VAL A 76 -13.68 67.05 -16.13
C VAL A 76 -14.32 66.64 -17.45
N PRO A 77 -15.67 66.47 -17.55
CA PRO A 77 -16.34 66.11 -18.79
C PRO A 77 -16.20 67.23 -19.80
N LYS A 78 -15.69 66.89 -21.00
CA LYS A 78 -15.47 67.85 -22.08
C LYS A 78 -16.66 67.96 -23.05
N THR A 79 -17.62 67.08 -22.94
CA THR A 79 -18.82 66.98 -23.78
C THR A 79 -20.07 66.87 -22.92
N TYR A 80 -21.25 67.20 -23.48
CA TYR A 80 -22.54 67.16 -22.76
C TYR A 80 -22.82 65.79 -22.10
N ALA A 81 -22.43 64.69 -22.76
CA ALA A 81 -22.53 63.36 -22.19
C ALA A 81 -21.21 62.61 -22.42
N THR A 82 -20.67 61.98 -21.40
CA THR A 82 -19.44 61.18 -21.43
C THR A 82 -19.63 59.90 -20.64
N SER A 83 -19.13 58.79 -21.16
CA SER A 83 -19.11 57.50 -20.46
C SER A 83 -17.69 57.16 -20.02
N LEU A 84 -17.57 56.66 -18.80
CA LEU A 84 -16.33 56.04 -18.27
C LEU A 84 -16.61 54.61 -17.79
N TYR A 85 -15.63 53.78 -17.93
CA TYR A 85 -15.72 52.35 -17.69
C TYR A 85 -14.65 51.96 -16.67
N PRO A 86 -14.94 51.97 -15.38
CA PRO A 86 -14.04 51.45 -14.35
C PRO A 86 -14.00 49.94 -14.44
N LEU A 87 -12.80 49.37 -14.41
CA LEU A 87 -12.57 47.95 -14.46
C LEU A 87 -12.19 47.41 -13.09
N PHE A 88 -12.96 46.43 -12.61
CA PHE A 88 -12.61 45.62 -11.43
C PHE A 88 -12.29 44.24 -11.91
N VAL A 89 -11.16 43.68 -11.45
CA VAL A 89 -10.70 42.35 -11.81
C VAL A 89 -10.61 41.48 -10.56
N THR A 90 -10.88 40.22 -10.71
CA THR A 90 -10.77 39.27 -9.60
C THR A 90 -9.33 39.21 -9.11
N GLU A 91 -9.13 39.37 -7.83
CA GLU A 91 -7.83 39.14 -7.20
C GLU A 91 -7.57 37.65 -7.15
N LYS A 92 -6.40 37.23 -7.60
CA LYS A 92 -5.98 35.84 -7.56
C LYS A 92 -5.00 35.62 -6.42
N VAL A 93 -5.21 34.56 -5.66
CA VAL A 93 -4.32 34.14 -4.58
C VAL A 93 -3.76 32.76 -4.85
N HIS A 94 -2.51 32.54 -4.44
CA HIS A 94 -1.81 31.29 -4.57
C HIS A 94 -1.88 30.49 -3.26
N ILE A 95 -2.36 29.27 -3.35
CA ILE A 95 -2.34 28.30 -2.25
C ILE A 95 -1.24 27.29 -2.56
N LEU A 96 -0.08 27.48 -1.95
CA LEU A 96 1.06 26.58 -2.06
C LEU A 96 0.76 25.32 -1.25
N THR A 97 0.98 24.16 -1.87
CA THR A 97 0.81 22.86 -1.24
C THR A 97 1.53 21.80 -2.08
N ASP A 98 1.63 20.58 -1.57
CA ASP A 98 2.08 19.45 -2.37
C ASP A 98 0.97 19.03 -3.36
N ILE A 99 0.96 19.66 -4.54
CA ILE A 99 -0.07 19.48 -5.58
C ILE A 99 -0.16 18.03 -6.10
N TYR A 100 0.86 17.19 -5.85
CA TYR A 100 0.92 15.81 -6.28
C TYR A 100 0.30 14.83 -5.27
N THR A 101 0.27 15.19 -4.00
CA THR A 101 -0.23 14.31 -2.93
C THR A 101 -1.55 14.75 -2.33
N VAL A 102 -2.07 15.91 -2.73
CA VAL A 102 -3.35 16.41 -2.23
C VAL A 102 -4.39 16.55 -3.34
N ARG A 103 -5.65 16.38 -2.98
CA ARG A 103 -6.80 16.77 -3.79
C ARG A 103 -7.27 18.15 -3.34
N PHE A 104 -7.44 19.03 -4.29
CA PHE A 104 -7.94 20.39 -4.06
C PHE A 104 -9.36 20.54 -4.62
N GLU A 105 -10.25 21.04 -3.82
CA GLU A 105 -11.63 21.36 -4.19
C GLU A 105 -11.89 22.82 -3.84
N CYS A 106 -12.55 23.57 -4.73
CA CYS A 106 -12.85 24.98 -4.57
C CYS A 106 -14.24 25.29 -5.14
N ASP A 107 -14.92 26.25 -4.58
CA ASP A 107 -16.22 26.77 -5.05
C ASP A 107 -16.08 27.74 -6.26
N ALA A 108 -14.85 28.01 -6.70
CA ALA A 108 -14.52 28.88 -7.82
C ALA A 108 -13.56 28.17 -8.80
N PRO A 109 -13.34 28.72 -10.01
CA PRO A 109 -12.37 28.21 -10.96
C PRO A 109 -10.96 28.12 -10.38
N VAL A 110 -10.26 27.01 -10.62
CA VAL A 110 -8.92 26.72 -10.12
C VAL A 110 -7.95 26.64 -11.29
N GLU A 111 -6.84 27.36 -11.19
CA GLU A 111 -5.67 27.19 -12.05
C GLU A 111 -4.57 26.49 -11.26
N VAL A 112 -3.66 25.79 -11.94
CA VAL A 112 -2.52 25.11 -11.30
C VAL A 112 -1.24 25.70 -11.83
N ASP A 113 -0.40 26.16 -10.93
CA ASP A 113 0.98 26.55 -11.21
C ASP A 113 1.90 25.43 -10.78
N GLN A 114 2.49 24.75 -11.75
CA GLN A 114 3.41 23.62 -11.49
C GLN A 114 4.80 24.07 -11.04
N ASP A 115 5.22 25.26 -11.43
CA ASP A 115 6.54 25.80 -11.11
C ASP A 115 6.60 26.29 -9.65
N GLU A 116 5.51 26.91 -9.16
CA GLU A 116 5.36 27.30 -7.75
C GLU A 116 4.70 26.23 -6.87
N GLU A 117 4.29 25.08 -7.43
CA GLU A 117 3.52 24.04 -6.75
C GLU A 117 2.31 24.62 -6.00
N SER A 118 1.47 25.39 -6.72
CA SER A 118 0.33 26.08 -6.12
C SER A 118 -0.96 25.91 -6.91
N PHE A 119 -2.09 26.00 -6.19
CA PHE A 119 -3.41 26.24 -6.77
C PHE A 119 -3.69 27.73 -6.75
N ILE A 120 -4.15 28.29 -7.86
CA ILE A 120 -4.49 29.69 -8.01
C ILE A 120 -6.01 29.81 -8.06
N VAL A 121 -6.57 30.59 -7.15
CA VAL A 121 -8.01 30.80 -7.00
C VAL A 121 -8.33 32.28 -6.83
N PRO A 122 -9.57 32.73 -7.13
CA PRO A 122 -10.04 34.05 -6.76
C PRO A 122 -9.99 34.28 -5.25
N ALA A 123 -9.58 35.45 -4.80
CA ALA A 123 -9.64 35.82 -3.40
C ALA A 123 -11.08 35.73 -2.85
N GLY A 124 -11.24 35.23 -1.65
CA GLY A 124 -12.54 34.98 -1.02
C GLY A 124 -13.14 33.59 -1.30
N SER A 125 -12.53 32.78 -2.19
CA SER A 125 -13.00 31.44 -2.49
C SER A 125 -12.87 30.49 -1.29
N ARG A 126 -13.85 29.60 -1.14
CA ARG A 126 -13.81 28.53 -0.13
C ARG A 126 -13.11 27.30 -0.69
N CYS A 127 -11.97 26.96 -0.11
CA CYS A 127 -11.08 25.90 -0.56
C CYS A 127 -11.04 24.75 0.44
N THR A 128 -10.95 23.54 -0.06
CA THR A 128 -10.73 22.32 0.74
C THR A 128 -9.55 21.55 0.19
N LEU A 129 -8.55 21.30 1.02
CA LEU A 129 -7.47 20.38 0.76
C LEU A 129 -7.78 19.04 1.41
N ARG A 130 -7.55 17.96 0.69
CA ARG A 130 -7.70 16.59 1.18
C ARG A 130 -6.47 15.79 0.78
N VAL A 131 -5.88 15.03 1.72
CA VAL A 131 -4.84 14.06 1.35
C VAL A 131 -5.43 12.99 0.45
N ASN A 132 -4.77 12.73 -0.70
CA ASN A 132 -5.26 11.77 -1.72
C ASN A 132 -5.28 10.34 -1.20
N TYR A 133 -4.58 10.06 -0.10
CA TYR A 133 -4.27 8.73 0.36
C TYR A 133 -4.72 8.51 1.79
N GLU A 134 -5.29 7.36 2.06
CA GLU A 134 -5.44 6.85 3.42
C GLU A 134 -4.08 6.39 3.94
N LEU A 135 -3.19 7.33 4.22
CA LEU A 135 -1.88 7.03 4.78
C LEU A 135 -1.95 7.08 6.31
N PRO A 136 -1.47 6.05 7.01
CA PRO A 136 -1.21 6.14 8.45
C PRO A 136 -0.11 7.16 8.76
N LEU A 137 0.55 7.66 7.73
CA LEU A 137 1.66 8.59 7.80
C LEU A 137 1.24 10.05 7.93
N PHE A 138 -0.01 10.39 7.63
CA PHE A 138 -0.46 11.77 7.71
C PHE A 138 -0.49 12.26 9.16
N ARG A 139 0.29 13.30 9.45
CA ARG A 139 0.44 13.88 10.77
C ARG A 139 -0.50 15.07 10.99
N GLY A 140 -0.81 15.79 9.94
CA GLY A 140 -1.64 16.99 9.99
C GLY A 140 -1.33 17.97 8.87
N TRP A 141 -2.14 19.02 8.81
CA TRP A 141 -1.94 20.19 7.94
C TRP A 141 -1.16 21.25 8.68
N TYR A 142 -0.17 21.82 8.04
CA TYR A 142 0.69 22.84 8.61
C TYR A 142 0.65 24.12 7.77
N ASP A 143 0.48 25.27 8.42
CA ASP A 143 0.73 26.56 7.80
C ASP A 143 2.23 26.82 7.80
N GLN A 144 2.80 26.94 6.61
CA GLN A 144 4.22 27.24 6.39
C GLN A 144 4.41 28.64 5.78
N THR A 145 3.39 29.46 5.75
CA THR A 145 3.44 30.83 5.24
C THR A 145 4.50 31.63 5.99
N GLY A 146 5.37 32.31 5.25
CA GLY A 146 6.44 33.12 5.85
C GLY A 146 7.50 32.34 6.64
N GLY A 147 7.67 31.04 6.38
CA GLY A 147 8.65 30.19 7.07
C GLY A 147 8.22 29.69 8.45
N GLN A 148 6.95 29.82 8.77
CA GLN A 148 6.34 29.25 9.98
C GLN A 148 6.11 27.74 9.79
N ASN A 149 5.74 27.06 10.87
CA ASN A 149 5.30 25.65 10.82
C ASN A 149 4.24 25.42 11.91
N VAL A 150 3.04 25.95 11.67
CA VAL A 150 1.94 25.95 12.63
C VAL A 150 0.94 24.85 12.27
N LEU A 151 0.66 23.94 13.19
CA LEU A 151 -0.35 22.88 12.99
C LEU A 151 -1.75 23.52 12.89
N LEU A 152 -2.43 23.30 11.77
CA LEU A 152 -3.79 23.76 11.49
C LEU A 152 -4.85 22.73 11.89
N GLY A 153 -4.51 21.43 11.82
CA GLY A 153 -5.41 20.34 12.17
C GLY A 153 -4.88 18.98 11.75
N THR A 154 -5.47 17.93 12.33
CA THR A 154 -5.08 16.53 12.08
C THR A 154 -6.11 15.74 11.27
N ALA A 155 -7.24 16.35 10.92
CA ALA A 155 -8.24 15.74 10.05
C ALA A 155 -7.69 15.58 8.63
N ARG A 156 -8.09 14.54 7.91
CA ARG A 156 -7.62 14.24 6.53
C ARG A 156 -7.98 15.32 5.50
N SER A 157 -8.88 16.23 5.86
CA SER A 157 -9.22 17.39 5.04
C SER A 157 -9.22 18.65 5.89
N ILE A 158 -8.85 19.77 5.26
CA ILE A 158 -8.94 21.10 5.85
C ILE A 158 -9.66 22.03 4.89
N THR A 159 -10.58 22.83 5.42
CA THR A 159 -11.34 23.84 4.66
C THR A 159 -11.02 25.23 5.19
N PHE A 160 -10.78 26.16 4.29
CA PHE A 160 -10.47 27.55 4.62
C PHE A 160 -10.93 28.50 3.52
N THR A 161 -10.98 29.80 3.81
CA THR A 161 -11.21 30.82 2.79
C THR A 161 -9.87 31.37 2.31
N ALA A 162 -9.67 31.42 1.00
CA ALA A 162 -8.45 31.91 0.36
C ALA A 162 -8.46 33.44 0.28
N THR A 163 -7.87 34.13 1.26
CA THR A 163 -7.84 35.60 1.33
C THR A 163 -6.50 36.19 0.91
N GLU A 164 -5.43 35.41 0.99
CA GLU A 164 -4.05 35.81 0.69
C GLU A 164 -3.20 34.62 0.28
N LYS A 165 -2.01 34.86 -0.29
CA LYS A 165 -1.03 33.82 -0.59
C LYS A 165 -0.69 33.05 0.68
N ARG A 166 -0.88 31.73 0.64
CA ARG A 166 -0.75 30.88 1.82
C ARG A 166 -0.10 29.54 1.47
N ALA A 167 0.78 29.06 2.34
CA ALA A 167 1.39 27.74 2.23
C ALA A 167 0.73 26.78 3.23
N VAL A 168 -0.14 25.87 2.72
CA VAL A 168 -0.82 24.85 3.54
C VAL A 168 -0.30 23.49 3.15
N MET A 169 0.64 22.96 3.93
CA MET A 169 1.38 21.76 3.61
C MET A 169 0.90 20.53 4.41
N PRO A 170 0.75 19.36 3.78
CA PRO A 170 0.54 18.14 4.52
C PRO A 170 1.84 17.69 5.18
N GLY A 171 1.79 17.39 6.46
CA GLY A 171 2.91 16.80 7.20
C GLY A 171 2.77 15.30 7.28
N TYR A 172 3.87 14.57 7.09
CA TYR A 172 3.92 13.12 7.16
C TYR A 172 4.95 12.64 8.17
N LEU A 173 4.71 11.46 8.74
CA LEU A 173 5.69 10.74 9.55
C LEU A 173 6.67 9.99 8.63
N SER A 174 7.92 9.86 9.06
CA SER A 174 8.87 9.03 8.35
C SER A 174 8.50 7.55 8.45
N ALA A 175 8.77 6.78 7.39
CA ALA A 175 8.54 5.35 7.35
C ALA A 175 9.76 4.61 6.80
N THR A 176 9.98 3.39 7.29
CA THR A 176 11.00 2.48 6.75
C THR A 176 10.45 1.76 5.52
N ASN A 177 11.14 1.87 4.39
CA ASN A 177 10.77 1.17 3.17
C ASN A 177 11.28 -0.28 3.18
N LEU A 178 10.39 -1.24 3.36
CA LEU A 178 10.71 -2.67 3.41
C LEU A 178 11.06 -3.25 2.02
N SER A 179 10.64 -2.60 0.94
CA SER A 179 10.97 -3.00 -0.42
C SER A 179 12.23 -2.32 -0.98
N ALA A 180 13.02 -1.63 -0.15
CA ALA A 180 14.26 -0.98 -0.59
C ALA A 180 15.30 -1.97 -1.16
N ALA A 181 15.33 -3.21 -0.65
CA ALA A 181 16.17 -4.30 -1.16
C ALA A 181 15.49 -5.15 -2.27
N GLY A 182 14.30 -4.79 -2.69
CA GLY A 182 13.49 -5.49 -3.67
C GLY A 182 12.10 -5.86 -3.15
N THR A 183 11.19 -6.19 -4.07
CA THR A 183 9.84 -6.64 -3.73
C THR A 183 9.81 -8.15 -3.44
N ALA A 184 8.88 -8.60 -2.61
CA ALA A 184 8.66 -10.00 -2.24
C ALA A 184 7.23 -10.21 -1.73
N ASN A 185 6.88 -11.45 -1.35
CA ASN A 185 5.58 -11.76 -0.74
C ASN A 185 5.59 -11.67 0.80
N SER A 186 6.77 -11.59 1.40
CA SER A 186 6.93 -11.35 2.84
C SER A 186 7.90 -10.23 3.09
N TYR A 187 7.69 -9.51 4.19
CA TYR A 187 8.59 -8.48 4.67
C TYR A 187 8.85 -8.64 6.17
N ILE A 188 10.09 -8.44 6.58
CA ILE A 188 10.50 -8.46 7.98
C ILE A 188 10.39 -7.04 8.53
N ALA A 189 9.61 -6.86 9.60
CA ALA A 189 9.47 -5.63 10.36
C ALA A 189 10.18 -5.80 11.73
N PRO A 190 11.45 -5.34 11.86
CA PRO A 190 12.28 -5.70 13.02
C PRO A 190 12.02 -4.85 14.26
N ARG A 191 11.17 -3.82 14.19
CA ARG A 191 10.87 -2.93 15.32
C ARG A 191 9.38 -2.76 15.52
N MET A 192 8.97 -2.68 16.77
CA MET A 192 7.59 -2.43 17.18
C MET A 192 7.31 -0.93 17.26
N GLN A 193 6.03 -0.56 17.12
CA GLN A 193 5.53 0.83 17.13
C GLN A 193 6.15 1.74 16.07
N GLU A 194 6.73 1.15 15.04
CA GLU A 194 7.35 1.84 13.90
C GLU A 194 6.43 1.81 12.68
N ILE A 195 6.63 2.76 11.79
CA ILE A 195 5.89 2.85 10.54
C ILE A 195 6.73 2.30 9.40
N TYR A 196 6.11 1.44 8.63
CA TYR A 196 6.69 0.78 7.47
C TYR A 196 5.85 1.02 6.22
N LEU A 197 6.51 0.93 5.08
CA LEU A 197 5.84 0.90 3.78
C LEU A 197 6.56 -0.07 2.84
N PHE A 198 5.86 -0.54 1.83
CA PHE A 198 6.42 -1.35 0.75
C PHE A 198 5.70 -1.12 -0.57
N ASP A 199 6.36 -1.44 -1.68
CA ASP A 199 5.82 -1.38 -3.03
C ASP A 199 4.75 -2.47 -3.23
N ALA A 200 3.55 -2.06 -3.62
CA ALA A 200 2.42 -2.93 -3.90
C ALA A 200 1.98 -2.87 -5.37
N THR A 201 2.89 -2.48 -6.28
CA THR A 201 2.57 -2.33 -7.71
C THR A 201 2.84 -3.58 -8.54
N VAL A 202 3.57 -4.56 -7.99
CA VAL A 202 3.96 -5.77 -8.70
C VAL A 202 3.78 -7.03 -7.84
N GLN A 203 3.57 -8.15 -8.51
CA GLN A 203 3.48 -9.46 -7.87
C GLN A 203 4.86 -9.97 -7.44
N GLY A 204 4.97 -10.42 -6.19
CA GLY A 204 6.17 -11.08 -5.65
C GLY A 204 7.43 -10.24 -5.83
N ASN A 205 8.47 -10.85 -6.40
CA ASN A 205 9.76 -10.18 -6.65
C ASN A 205 9.79 -9.34 -7.95
N GLY A 206 8.68 -9.25 -8.69
CA GLY A 206 8.59 -8.47 -9.94
C GLY A 206 9.43 -9.02 -11.09
N ARG A 207 9.95 -10.26 -11.00
CA ARG A 207 10.84 -10.88 -12.00
C ARG A 207 10.23 -12.14 -12.59
N ALA A 208 10.63 -12.49 -13.80
CA ALA A 208 10.12 -13.66 -14.55
C ALA A 208 11.19 -14.72 -14.89
N PRO A 209 12.15 -15.06 -14.02
CA PRO A 209 13.23 -16.00 -14.37
C PRO A 209 12.75 -17.43 -14.55
N THR A 210 11.54 -17.75 -14.07
CA THR A 210 10.94 -19.10 -14.12
C THR A 210 9.91 -19.26 -15.24
N GLY A 211 9.76 -18.26 -16.11
CA GLY A 211 8.74 -18.23 -17.16
C GLY A 211 7.36 -17.77 -16.67
N ILE A 212 7.19 -17.48 -15.37
CA ILE A 212 5.97 -16.92 -14.83
C ILE A 212 6.11 -15.40 -14.80
N THR A 213 5.36 -14.72 -15.67
CA THR A 213 5.43 -13.26 -15.82
C THR A 213 4.64 -12.56 -14.72
N PRO A 214 5.25 -11.64 -13.93
CA PRO A 214 4.55 -10.86 -12.94
C PRO A 214 3.55 -9.90 -13.58
N GLN A 215 2.40 -9.74 -12.95
CA GLN A 215 1.40 -8.75 -13.34
C GLN A 215 1.61 -7.47 -12.54
N LYS A 216 1.28 -6.33 -13.15
CA LYS A 216 1.14 -5.07 -12.43
C LYS A 216 -0.14 -5.10 -11.61
N LEU A 217 -0.04 -4.68 -10.36
CA LEU A 217 -1.17 -4.61 -9.43
C LEU A 217 -1.76 -3.20 -9.43
N LYS A 218 -3.08 -3.13 -9.47
CA LYS A 218 -3.86 -1.89 -9.36
C LYS A 218 -5.03 -2.14 -8.43
N GLY A 219 -4.87 -1.79 -7.16
CA GLY A 219 -5.93 -1.84 -6.16
C GLY A 219 -6.53 -0.47 -5.89
N THR A 220 -7.52 -0.47 -5.03
CA THR A 220 -8.19 0.74 -4.52
C THR A 220 -8.03 0.90 -3.01
N SER A 221 -7.80 -0.20 -2.29
CA SER A 221 -7.64 -0.20 -0.84
C SER A 221 -6.75 -1.35 -0.37
N ALA A 222 -6.15 -1.18 0.82
CA ALA A 222 -5.46 -2.26 1.52
C ALA A 222 -6.09 -2.48 2.89
N ARG A 223 -6.21 -3.74 3.31
CA ARG A 223 -6.79 -4.14 4.60
C ARG A 223 -6.02 -5.28 5.23
N LEU A 224 -6.08 -5.36 6.55
CA LEU A 224 -5.63 -6.51 7.30
C LEU A 224 -6.56 -7.70 7.02
N ILE A 225 -5.99 -8.85 6.64
CA ILE A 225 -6.74 -10.11 6.47
C ILE A 225 -6.74 -10.88 7.77
N TRP A 226 -5.57 -11.04 8.39
CA TRP A 226 -5.41 -11.65 9.71
C TRP A 226 -4.10 -11.24 10.36
N GLN A 227 -3.99 -11.42 11.67
CA GLN A 227 -2.75 -11.27 12.43
C GLN A 227 -2.71 -12.24 13.60
N THR A 228 -1.51 -12.52 14.11
CA THR A 228 -1.34 -13.18 15.41
C THR A 228 -1.53 -12.19 16.55
N GLY A 229 -2.03 -12.65 17.67
CA GLY A 229 -2.34 -11.80 18.82
C GLY A 229 -3.81 -11.37 18.86
N THR A 230 -4.10 -10.38 19.67
CA THR A 230 -5.45 -9.84 19.89
C THR A 230 -5.52 -8.38 19.46
N ALA A 231 -6.72 -7.84 19.33
CA ALA A 231 -6.92 -6.42 19.02
C ALA A 231 -6.20 -5.47 20.00
N GLU A 232 -6.04 -5.88 21.28
CA GLU A 232 -5.32 -5.11 22.29
C GLU A 232 -3.78 -5.22 22.15
N ARG A 233 -3.29 -6.30 21.54
CA ARG A 233 -1.89 -6.57 21.26
C ARG A 233 -1.70 -6.83 19.77
N ALA A 234 -2.09 -5.86 18.96
CA ALA A 234 -1.98 -5.94 17.53
C ALA A 234 -0.52 -6.04 17.07
N VAL A 235 -0.27 -6.89 16.08
CA VAL A 235 1.01 -6.96 15.35
C VAL A 235 1.11 -5.83 14.36
N VAL A 236 0.01 -5.58 13.64
CA VAL A 236 -0.10 -4.54 12.62
C VAL A 236 -1.38 -3.74 12.84
N CYS A 237 -1.27 -2.42 12.72
CA CYS A 237 -2.39 -1.49 12.75
C CYS A 237 -2.18 -0.38 11.70
N ASP A 238 -3.19 0.48 11.53
CA ASP A 238 -3.14 1.65 10.63
C ASP A 238 -2.72 1.28 9.20
N VAL A 239 -3.31 0.23 8.63
CA VAL A 239 -3.05 -0.17 7.25
C VAL A 239 -3.63 0.85 6.27
N GLY A 240 -2.80 1.36 5.35
CA GLY A 240 -3.21 2.31 4.33
C GLY A 240 -2.60 2.01 2.97
N TYR A 241 -3.22 2.53 1.91
CA TYR A 241 -2.78 2.39 0.52
C TYR A 241 -2.82 3.74 -0.20
N ASN A 242 -1.77 4.06 -0.94
CA ASN A 242 -1.64 5.35 -1.65
C ASN A 242 -1.66 5.23 -3.18
N GLY A 243 -2.20 4.14 -3.72
CA GLY A 243 -2.22 3.90 -5.17
C GLY A 243 -0.98 3.16 -5.70
N SER A 244 0.10 3.08 -4.92
CA SER A 244 1.33 2.35 -5.29
C SER A 244 1.98 1.61 -4.13
N ARG A 245 1.86 2.12 -2.91
CA ARG A 245 2.48 1.57 -1.70
C ARG A 245 1.44 1.26 -0.65
N ILE A 246 1.66 0.19 0.06
CA ILE A 246 0.97 -0.11 1.31
C ILE A 246 1.86 0.36 2.46
N SER A 247 1.26 1.02 3.43
CA SER A 247 1.89 1.44 4.67
C SER A 247 1.11 0.91 5.87
N PHE A 248 1.82 0.68 6.96
CA PHE A 248 1.24 0.19 8.20
C PHE A 248 2.13 0.59 9.38
N ARG A 249 1.58 0.49 10.58
CA ARG A 249 2.34 0.60 11.82
C ARG A 249 2.41 -0.78 12.47
N THR A 250 3.58 -1.15 12.99
CA THR A 250 3.64 -2.29 13.92
C THR A 250 3.05 -1.87 15.26
N GLY A 251 2.26 -2.76 15.83
CA GLY A 251 1.52 -2.49 17.06
C GLY A 251 2.35 -2.73 18.32
N THR A 252 1.68 -3.10 19.41
CA THR A 252 2.27 -3.31 20.74
C THR A 252 2.66 -4.77 21.03
N ALA A 253 2.34 -5.70 20.14
CA ALA A 253 2.80 -7.08 20.24
C ALA A 253 4.34 -7.15 20.17
N ILE A 254 4.95 -8.06 20.94
CA ILE A 254 6.43 -8.25 21.00
C ILE A 254 6.93 -9.12 19.83
N GLY A 255 6.28 -9.10 18.72
CA GLY A 255 6.51 -9.95 17.56
C GLY A 255 5.21 -10.56 17.10
N GLY A 256 5.25 -11.25 15.97
CA GLY A 256 4.08 -11.90 15.40
C GLY A 256 4.01 -11.81 13.90
N ASN A 257 2.88 -12.18 13.35
CA ASN A 257 2.63 -12.28 11.94
C ASN A 257 1.35 -11.55 11.57
N ALA A 258 1.31 -10.98 10.39
CA ALA A 258 0.10 -10.40 9.82
C ALA A 258 0.05 -10.63 8.30
N LEU A 259 -1.13 -10.75 7.74
CA LEU A 259 -1.36 -10.79 6.31
C LEU A 259 -2.14 -9.55 5.88
N ILE A 260 -1.57 -8.75 5.00
CA ILE A 260 -2.21 -7.56 4.43
C ILE A 260 -2.59 -7.86 2.99
N GLY A 261 -3.83 -7.55 2.60
CA GLY A 261 -4.34 -7.68 1.24
C GLY A 261 -4.49 -6.33 0.55
N LEU A 262 -4.26 -6.34 -0.77
CA LEU A 262 -4.64 -5.28 -1.69
C LEU A 262 -5.94 -5.69 -2.39
N PHE A 263 -6.91 -4.80 -2.43
CA PHE A 263 -8.25 -5.06 -2.93
C PHE A 263 -8.60 -4.13 -4.10
N ASP A 264 -9.40 -4.63 -5.01
CA ASP A 264 -9.96 -3.85 -6.12
C ASP A 264 -11.19 -3.03 -5.68
N LYS A 265 -11.84 -2.38 -6.66
CA LYS A 265 -13.05 -1.57 -6.43
C LYS A 265 -14.28 -2.38 -6.02
N ASP A 266 -14.30 -3.68 -6.31
CA ASP A 266 -15.40 -4.59 -6.01
C ASP A 266 -15.19 -5.28 -4.64
N GLY A 267 -14.01 -5.08 -4.04
CA GLY A 267 -13.64 -5.63 -2.74
C GLY A 267 -12.96 -7.00 -2.83
N ASP A 268 -12.62 -7.45 -4.04
CA ASP A 268 -11.92 -8.70 -4.25
C ASP A 268 -10.41 -8.54 -3.98
N CYS A 269 -9.83 -9.52 -3.30
CA CYS A 269 -8.39 -9.53 -3.04
C CYS A 269 -7.63 -9.84 -4.32
N ILE A 270 -6.73 -8.93 -4.73
CA ILE A 270 -5.90 -9.10 -5.92
C ILE A 270 -4.49 -9.59 -5.61
N TRP A 271 -3.99 -9.33 -4.41
CA TRP A 271 -2.71 -9.83 -3.89
C TRP A 271 -2.62 -9.63 -2.39
N SER A 272 -1.73 -10.37 -1.72
CA SER A 272 -1.50 -10.28 -0.28
C SER A 272 -0.02 -10.44 0.05
N TRP A 273 0.38 -9.86 1.18
CA TRP A 273 1.75 -9.88 1.69
C TRP A 273 1.77 -10.27 3.17
N HIS A 274 2.69 -11.15 3.51
CA HIS A 274 2.98 -11.52 4.89
C HIS A 274 3.92 -10.50 5.52
N ILE A 275 3.54 -9.95 6.66
CA ILE A 275 4.37 -9.10 7.49
C ILE A 275 4.83 -9.90 8.71
N TRP A 276 6.13 -10.08 8.82
CA TRP A 276 6.76 -10.79 9.93
C TRP A 276 7.42 -9.79 10.87
N ALA A 277 6.76 -9.51 12.00
CA ALA A 277 7.27 -8.64 13.06
C ALA A 277 8.17 -9.47 13.98
N THR A 278 9.47 -9.26 13.90
CA THR A 278 10.46 -10.13 14.57
C THR A 278 10.99 -9.58 15.88
N ASN A 279 10.68 -8.33 16.22
CA ASN A 279 11.21 -7.61 17.37
C ASN A 279 12.74 -7.75 17.51
N GLY A 280 13.45 -7.56 16.41
CA GLY A 280 14.91 -7.65 16.31
C GLY A 280 15.36 -8.28 15.00
N ALA A 281 16.66 -8.27 14.81
CA ALA A 281 17.25 -8.90 13.64
C ALA A 281 17.27 -10.42 13.80
N LEU A 282 16.99 -11.12 12.69
CA LEU A 282 17.15 -12.58 12.63
C LEU A 282 18.64 -12.91 12.53
N THR A 283 19.04 -14.02 13.16
CA THR A 283 20.37 -14.59 12.98
C THR A 283 20.38 -15.57 11.80
N THR A 284 21.57 -15.95 11.37
CA THR A 284 21.76 -16.85 10.23
C THR A 284 22.77 -17.95 10.56
N HIS A 285 22.62 -19.09 9.90
CA HIS A 285 23.53 -20.22 10.03
C HIS A 285 24.04 -20.64 8.65
N VAL A 286 25.37 -20.80 8.53
CA VAL A 286 25.97 -21.38 7.33
C VAL A 286 26.00 -22.89 7.49
N TYR A 287 25.45 -23.62 6.53
CA TYR A 287 25.42 -25.07 6.51
C TYR A 287 26.62 -25.66 5.74
N PRO A 288 26.96 -26.93 5.94
CA PRO A 288 28.05 -27.59 5.21
C PRO A 288 27.92 -27.52 3.69
N SER A 289 26.69 -27.43 3.19
CA SER A 289 26.38 -27.18 1.78
C SER A 289 26.81 -25.81 1.25
N GLY A 290 27.25 -24.89 2.13
CA GLY A 290 27.53 -23.50 1.81
C GLY A 290 26.31 -22.59 1.81
N TYR A 291 25.09 -23.13 1.92
CA TYR A 291 23.87 -22.32 2.02
C TYR A 291 23.75 -21.63 3.37
N VAL A 292 23.26 -20.40 3.34
CA VAL A 292 23.00 -19.58 4.54
C VAL A 292 21.52 -19.62 4.85
N PHE A 293 21.15 -20.28 5.95
CA PHE A 293 19.77 -20.40 6.41
C PHE A 293 19.40 -19.32 7.43
N MET A 294 18.13 -18.96 7.48
CA MET A 294 17.57 -18.27 8.66
C MET A 294 17.64 -19.18 9.89
N ASP A 295 17.76 -18.58 11.07
CA ASP A 295 17.81 -19.30 12.35
C ASP A 295 16.51 -20.05 12.70
N ARG A 296 15.40 -19.66 12.07
CA ARG A 296 14.05 -20.18 12.33
C ARG A 296 13.21 -20.34 11.06
N ASN A 297 12.08 -21.02 11.19
CA ASN A 297 11.11 -21.13 10.10
C ASN A 297 10.45 -19.78 9.82
N LEU A 298 10.06 -19.54 8.58
CA LEU A 298 9.38 -18.32 8.15
C LEU A 298 8.10 -18.11 8.96
N GLY A 299 8.01 -16.96 9.64
CA GLY A 299 6.90 -16.62 10.52
C GLY A 299 7.02 -17.17 11.95
N ALA A 300 8.12 -17.82 12.33
CA ALA A 300 8.32 -18.21 13.72
C ALA A 300 8.56 -16.99 14.62
N GLU A 301 7.77 -16.85 15.69
CA GLU A 301 7.80 -15.68 16.57
C GLU A 301 8.94 -15.76 17.61
N ASN A 302 9.35 -16.99 17.95
CA ASN A 302 10.43 -17.26 18.87
C ASN A 302 11.19 -18.55 18.49
N LEU A 303 12.16 -18.95 19.32
CA LEU A 303 12.92 -20.22 19.19
C LEU A 303 12.71 -21.12 20.41
N ASP A 304 11.68 -20.87 21.21
CA ASP A 304 11.44 -21.59 22.46
C ASP A 304 10.95 -23.00 22.16
N PRO A 305 11.65 -24.04 22.66
CA PRO A 305 11.25 -25.42 22.46
C PRO A 305 9.86 -25.69 23.05
N GLY A 306 9.03 -26.40 22.27
CA GLY A 306 7.67 -26.74 22.70
C GLY A 306 6.62 -25.63 22.46
N ASP A 307 7.03 -24.37 22.29
CA ASP A 307 6.10 -23.29 22.03
C ASP A 307 5.52 -23.43 20.59
N PRO A 308 4.18 -23.46 20.42
CA PRO A 308 3.56 -23.44 19.09
C PRO A 308 4.04 -22.32 18.17
N ALA A 309 4.32 -21.15 18.71
CA ALA A 309 4.78 -19.98 17.95
C ALA A 309 6.20 -20.15 17.37
N SER A 310 6.99 -21.12 17.84
CA SER A 310 8.29 -21.46 17.28
C SER A 310 8.21 -22.26 15.97
N ARG A 311 7.03 -22.84 15.67
CA ARG A 311 6.84 -23.70 14.47
C ARG A 311 6.94 -22.92 13.16
N GLY A 312 6.65 -21.63 13.18
CA GLY A 312 6.47 -20.81 11.98
C GLY A 312 5.14 -21.08 11.29
N LEU A 313 4.94 -20.44 10.16
CA LEU A 313 3.70 -20.54 9.37
C LEU A 313 3.77 -21.71 8.39
N TYR A 314 2.61 -22.23 8.01
CA TYR A 314 2.48 -23.34 7.08
C TYR A 314 2.18 -22.82 5.66
N TYR A 315 2.75 -23.46 4.67
CA TYR A 315 2.58 -23.12 3.24
C TYR A 315 2.23 -24.36 2.43
N GLN A 316 1.19 -24.28 1.62
CA GLN A 316 0.99 -25.28 0.56
C GLN A 316 2.04 -25.05 -0.52
N TRP A 317 2.65 -26.12 -1.03
CA TRP A 317 3.75 -25.97 -1.97
C TRP A 317 3.36 -25.15 -3.21
N GLY A 318 4.13 -24.12 -3.51
CA GLY A 318 3.84 -23.21 -4.62
C GLY A 318 2.96 -22.02 -4.27
N ARG A 319 2.39 -21.95 -3.07
CA ARG A 319 1.61 -20.77 -2.61
C ARG A 319 2.49 -19.79 -1.86
N LYS A 320 2.19 -18.50 -2.08
CA LYS A 320 2.82 -17.39 -1.36
C LYS A 320 2.19 -17.10 0.01
N ASP A 321 0.94 -17.53 0.22
CA ASP A 321 0.15 -17.18 1.39
C ASP A 321 0.33 -18.18 2.51
N PRO A 322 0.62 -17.71 3.72
CA PRO A 322 0.79 -18.54 4.90
C PRO A 322 -0.52 -18.90 5.59
N PHE A 323 -0.49 -20.04 6.29
CA PHE A 323 -1.54 -20.53 7.16
C PHE A 323 -1.07 -20.59 8.60
N PRO A 324 -1.98 -20.48 9.58
CA PRO A 324 -1.65 -20.45 10.98
C PRO A 324 -0.97 -21.74 11.47
N TYR A 325 -0.12 -21.59 12.51
CA TYR A 325 0.41 -22.72 13.29
C TYR A 325 -0.59 -23.20 14.37
N ASP A 326 -1.53 -22.36 14.72
CA ASP A 326 -2.69 -22.62 15.58
C ASP A 326 -3.82 -21.68 15.19
N LEU A 327 -4.98 -22.21 14.78
CA LEU A 327 -6.11 -21.41 14.34
C LEU A 327 -6.68 -20.50 15.43
N ALA A 328 -6.53 -20.90 16.72
CA ALA A 328 -6.99 -20.10 17.85
C ALA A 328 -6.11 -18.89 18.15
N ALA A 329 -4.87 -18.86 17.63
CA ALA A 329 -3.92 -17.78 17.86
C ALA A 329 -4.07 -16.60 16.86
N PHE A 330 -5.00 -16.70 15.90
CA PHE A 330 -5.15 -15.73 14.82
C PHE A 330 -6.42 -14.90 14.97
N ASP A 331 -6.26 -13.59 14.84
CA ASP A 331 -7.33 -12.62 14.78
C ASP A 331 -7.56 -12.22 13.31
N TYR A 332 -8.81 -12.30 12.85
CA TYR A 332 -9.18 -12.02 11.46
C TYR A 332 -9.75 -10.61 11.34
N GLY A 333 -9.31 -9.90 10.32
CA GLY A 333 -9.86 -8.60 9.96
C GLY A 333 -11.34 -8.68 9.57
N GLU A 334 -12.00 -7.53 9.56
CA GLU A 334 -13.42 -7.44 9.23
C GLU A 334 -13.74 -8.09 7.88
N GLY A 335 -14.66 -9.04 7.88
CA GLY A 335 -15.09 -9.77 6.68
C GLY A 335 -14.18 -10.94 6.29
N PHE A 336 -13.18 -11.30 7.09
CA PHE A 336 -12.30 -12.44 6.83
C PHE A 336 -12.46 -13.53 7.89
N ALA A 337 -12.19 -14.75 7.46
CA ALA A 337 -12.11 -15.93 8.31
C ALA A 337 -11.19 -16.96 7.66
N PHE A 338 -10.63 -17.85 8.48
CA PHE A 338 -10.01 -19.05 7.93
C PHE A 338 -11.07 -19.89 7.23
N GLY A 339 -10.74 -20.28 6.00
CA GLY A 339 -11.59 -21.12 5.18
C GLY A 339 -10.87 -22.39 4.74
N THR A 340 -11.65 -23.40 4.47
CA THR A 340 -11.20 -24.62 3.81
C THR A 340 -12.05 -24.88 2.58
N TYR A 341 -11.43 -25.34 1.52
CA TYR A 341 -12.13 -25.80 0.33
C TYR A 341 -11.61 -27.18 -0.04
N TYR A 342 -12.51 -28.14 -0.15
CA TYR A 342 -12.22 -29.47 -0.63
C TYR A 342 -13.18 -29.80 -1.76
N GLY A 343 -12.67 -29.86 -3.00
CA GLY A 343 -13.52 -30.05 -4.15
C GLY A 343 -12.76 -30.52 -5.39
N GLU A 344 -13.52 -31.00 -6.38
CA GLU A 344 -13.02 -31.51 -7.66
C GLU A 344 -13.05 -30.46 -8.76
N ASP A 345 -13.65 -29.29 -8.50
CA ASP A 345 -13.78 -28.23 -9.50
C ASP A 345 -12.42 -27.63 -9.87
N SER A 346 -12.01 -27.89 -11.10
CA SER A 346 -10.75 -27.38 -11.64
C SER A 346 -10.73 -25.85 -11.84
N SER A 347 -11.88 -25.18 -11.80
CA SER A 347 -11.98 -23.72 -11.94
C SER A 347 -11.56 -22.98 -10.66
N THR A 348 -11.84 -23.57 -9.50
CA THR A 348 -11.46 -23.01 -8.18
C THR A 348 -10.04 -23.41 -7.78
N ALA A 349 -9.55 -24.54 -8.21
CA ALA A 349 -8.19 -25.01 -7.92
C ALA A 349 -7.16 -24.39 -8.87
N THR A 350 -7.11 -23.05 -8.94
CA THR A 350 -6.17 -22.29 -9.77
C THR A 350 -5.29 -21.39 -8.91
N VAL A 351 -4.11 -21.04 -9.44
CA VAL A 351 -3.20 -20.11 -8.77
C VAL A 351 -3.84 -18.74 -8.58
N ALA A 352 -4.62 -18.28 -9.57
CA ALA A 352 -5.32 -17.00 -9.50
C ALA A 352 -6.38 -17.02 -8.40
N TRP A 353 -7.20 -18.07 -8.33
CA TRP A 353 -8.20 -18.22 -7.28
C TRP A 353 -7.56 -18.27 -5.89
N ALA A 354 -6.48 -19.04 -5.74
CA ALA A 354 -5.75 -19.13 -4.48
C ALA A 354 -5.17 -17.79 -4.03
N ALA A 355 -4.66 -16.98 -4.96
CA ALA A 355 -4.15 -15.64 -4.67
C ALA A 355 -5.27 -14.66 -4.25
N ALA A 356 -6.48 -14.84 -4.78
CA ALA A 356 -7.66 -14.06 -4.39
C ALA A 356 -8.28 -14.53 -3.05
N HIS A 357 -7.96 -15.75 -2.61
CA HIS A 357 -8.48 -16.36 -1.38
C HIS A 357 -7.31 -16.77 -0.45
N PRO A 358 -6.52 -15.80 0.03
CA PRO A 358 -5.27 -16.10 0.74
C PRO A 358 -5.47 -16.78 2.11
N ALA A 359 -6.65 -16.65 2.72
CA ALA A 359 -6.99 -17.29 4.00
C ALA A 359 -7.69 -18.66 3.83
N THR A 360 -7.82 -19.18 2.60
CA THR A 360 -8.49 -20.46 2.33
C THR A 360 -7.47 -21.57 2.02
N LEU A 361 -7.46 -22.61 2.85
CA LEU A 361 -6.65 -23.81 2.63
C LEU A 361 -7.34 -24.72 1.63
N LEU A 362 -6.63 -25.14 0.59
CA LEU A 362 -7.16 -25.93 -0.51
C LEU A 362 -6.82 -27.41 -0.37
N GLY A 363 -7.86 -28.27 -0.44
CA GLY A 363 -7.70 -29.70 -0.58
C GLY A 363 -8.38 -30.18 -1.86
N ARG A 364 -7.83 -31.23 -2.48
CA ARG A 364 -8.40 -31.86 -3.66
C ARG A 364 -8.24 -33.36 -3.62
N ALA A 365 -9.28 -34.09 -4.03
CA ALA A 365 -9.16 -35.49 -4.38
C ALA A 365 -8.49 -35.61 -5.76
N ALA A 366 -7.44 -36.41 -5.87
CA ALA A 366 -6.79 -36.68 -7.15
C ALA A 366 -7.65 -37.59 -8.03
N ASP A 367 -8.27 -38.56 -7.40
CA ASP A 367 -9.20 -39.50 -8.00
C ASP A 367 -10.30 -39.83 -6.98
N PRO A 368 -11.57 -39.50 -7.26
CA PRO A 368 -12.68 -39.84 -6.37
C PRO A 368 -12.83 -41.34 -6.12
N SER A 369 -12.34 -42.18 -7.04
CA SER A 369 -12.42 -43.63 -6.94
C SER A 369 -11.28 -44.26 -6.14
N ASP A 370 -10.14 -43.54 -5.92
CA ASP A 370 -9.01 -44.00 -5.13
C ASP A 370 -8.83 -43.24 -3.82
N PRO A 371 -9.32 -43.78 -2.70
CA PRO A 371 -9.16 -43.19 -1.38
C PRO A 371 -7.70 -42.98 -0.93
N ALA A 372 -6.73 -43.68 -1.55
CA ALA A 372 -5.32 -43.52 -1.22
C ALA A 372 -4.65 -42.29 -1.86
N GLN A 373 -5.28 -41.72 -2.90
CA GLN A 373 -4.79 -40.50 -3.58
C GLN A 373 -5.48 -39.21 -3.12
N ARG A 374 -6.05 -39.21 -1.92
CA ARG A 374 -6.90 -38.13 -1.38
C ARG A 374 -6.23 -36.79 -1.19
N LEU A 375 -4.90 -36.70 -1.32
CA LEU A 375 -4.14 -35.47 -1.06
C LEU A 375 -3.04 -35.33 -2.13
N SER A 376 -3.39 -35.02 -3.38
CA SER A 376 -2.33 -34.88 -4.40
C SER A 376 -1.83 -33.44 -4.52
N SER A 377 -2.47 -32.64 -5.29
CA SER A 377 -2.16 -31.22 -5.45
C SER A 377 -3.39 -30.39 -5.11
N TRP A 378 -3.18 -29.21 -4.55
CA TRP A 378 -4.26 -28.22 -4.41
C TRP A 378 -4.63 -27.59 -5.77
N LEU A 379 -3.79 -27.76 -6.81
CA LEU A 379 -4.02 -27.25 -8.16
C LEU A 379 -4.74 -28.26 -9.03
N GLY A 380 -5.72 -27.80 -9.79
CA GLY A 380 -6.38 -28.57 -10.84
C GLY A 380 -5.46 -28.86 -12.03
N ARG A 381 -4.53 -27.95 -12.30
CA ARG A 381 -3.45 -28.13 -13.30
C ARG A 381 -2.12 -27.82 -12.62
N PRO A 382 -1.36 -28.85 -12.28
CA PRO A 382 -0.10 -28.69 -11.58
C PRO A 382 0.90 -27.82 -12.33
N SER A 383 1.67 -27.01 -11.59
CA SER A 383 2.74 -26.18 -12.12
C SER A 383 4.03 -26.39 -11.32
N PRO A 384 5.09 -26.93 -11.95
CA PRO A 384 6.32 -27.28 -11.24
C PRO A 384 7.21 -26.08 -10.88
N ASN A 385 6.91 -24.89 -11.42
CA ASN A 385 7.78 -23.72 -11.32
C ASN A 385 7.30 -22.68 -10.31
N LEU A 386 6.30 -22.99 -9.50
CA LEU A 386 5.68 -21.99 -8.61
C LEU A 386 6.64 -21.40 -7.59
N TRP A 387 7.64 -22.16 -7.11
CA TRP A 387 8.67 -21.63 -6.22
C TRP A 387 10.06 -21.53 -6.87
N GLY A 388 10.09 -21.51 -8.19
CA GLY A 388 11.29 -21.15 -8.93
C GLY A 388 12.19 -22.29 -9.36
N ASN A 389 11.79 -23.54 -9.17
CA ASN A 389 12.53 -24.66 -9.73
C ASN A 389 12.14 -24.87 -11.19
N ALA A 390 13.00 -24.42 -12.10
CA ALA A 390 12.81 -24.56 -13.54
C ALA A 390 13.26 -25.91 -14.12
N SER A 391 13.63 -26.89 -13.30
CA SER A 391 14.07 -28.17 -13.83
C SER A 391 12.91 -28.95 -14.47
N THR A 392 13.06 -29.29 -15.72
CA THR A 392 12.04 -29.96 -16.54
C THR A 392 12.09 -31.47 -16.46
N GLY A 393 12.97 -32.04 -15.66
CA GLY A 393 13.10 -33.47 -15.51
C GLY A 393 14.01 -33.87 -14.36
N GLY A 394 13.54 -34.80 -13.56
CA GLY A 394 14.32 -35.45 -12.54
C GLY A 394 14.66 -34.59 -11.31
N ARG A 395 15.62 -35.07 -10.57
CA ARG A 395 16.08 -34.38 -9.37
C ARG A 395 16.51 -32.96 -9.71
N PRO A 396 15.94 -31.92 -9.07
CA PRO A 396 16.39 -30.58 -9.29
C PRO A 396 17.82 -30.44 -8.78
N THR A 397 18.74 -30.24 -9.70
CA THR A 397 20.19 -30.19 -9.41
C THR A 397 20.70 -28.77 -9.23
N THR A 398 19.85 -27.79 -9.46
CA THR A 398 20.26 -26.39 -9.37
C THR A 398 19.24 -25.56 -8.61
N ALA A 399 19.75 -24.65 -7.83
CA ALA A 399 19.00 -23.60 -7.20
C ALA A 399 18.25 -22.79 -8.27
N GLY A 400 17.00 -23.11 -8.52
CA GLY A 400 16.13 -22.31 -9.38
C GLY A 400 16.04 -20.88 -8.87
N ALA A 401 15.83 -19.93 -9.77
CA ALA A 401 15.64 -18.54 -9.37
C ALA A 401 14.30 -18.38 -8.64
N LYS A 402 14.25 -17.45 -7.70
CA LYS A 402 13.03 -17.09 -6.95
C LYS A 402 11.91 -16.66 -7.89
N SER A 403 10.73 -17.29 -7.77
CA SER A 403 9.54 -16.92 -8.53
C SER A 403 8.72 -15.83 -7.82
N ILE A 404 7.68 -15.34 -8.51
CA ILE A 404 6.72 -14.39 -7.93
C ILE A 404 5.84 -15.00 -6.83
N TYR A 405 5.79 -16.32 -6.68
CA TYR A 405 5.02 -17.01 -5.63
C TYR A 405 5.88 -17.50 -4.46
N ASP A 406 7.20 -17.32 -4.52
CA ASP A 406 8.09 -17.67 -3.41
C ASP A 406 7.71 -16.84 -2.17
N PRO A 407 7.45 -17.46 -0.99
CA PRO A 407 6.97 -16.75 0.19
C PRO A 407 8.06 -16.01 0.97
N CYS A 408 9.35 -16.25 0.69
CA CYS A 408 10.45 -15.70 1.46
C CYS A 408 10.65 -14.18 1.26
N PRO A 409 11.20 -13.46 2.24
CA PRO A 409 11.48 -12.03 2.15
C PRO A 409 12.50 -11.65 1.06
N PRO A 410 12.70 -10.34 0.78
CA PRO A 410 13.73 -9.88 -0.17
C PRO A 410 15.12 -10.41 0.22
N GLY A 411 15.90 -10.88 -0.77
CA GLY A 411 17.23 -11.49 -0.57
C GLY A 411 17.20 -12.92 -0.01
N TRP A 412 16.02 -13.51 0.15
CA TRP A 412 15.79 -14.86 0.64
C TRP A 412 14.87 -15.64 -0.29
N ARG A 413 15.01 -16.96 -0.34
CA ARG A 413 14.16 -17.84 -1.13
C ARG A 413 13.92 -19.18 -0.44
N VAL A 414 12.94 -19.92 -0.95
CA VAL A 414 12.74 -21.32 -0.56
C VAL A 414 13.98 -22.14 -0.93
N PRO A 415 14.53 -22.95 0.00
CA PRO A 415 15.76 -23.70 -0.25
C PRO A 415 15.57 -24.78 -1.32
N PRO A 416 16.56 -25.01 -2.16
CA PRO A 416 16.59 -26.21 -3.00
C PRO A 416 16.94 -27.44 -2.13
N PRO A 417 16.62 -28.67 -2.57
CA PRO A 417 16.90 -29.89 -1.79
C PRO A 417 18.37 -30.05 -1.41
N GLU A 418 19.29 -29.68 -2.28
CA GLU A 418 20.74 -29.74 -2.06
C GLU A 418 21.25 -28.78 -0.99
N ALA A 419 20.44 -27.82 -0.55
CA ALA A 419 20.80 -26.97 0.58
C ALA A 419 20.95 -27.76 1.89
N TRP A 420 20.32 -28.93 1.95
CA TRP A 420 20.38 -29.85 3.08
C TRP A 420 21.37 -30.97 2.77
N THR A 421 22.49 -31.03 3.47
CA THR A 421 23.47 -32.13 3.34
C THR A 421 23.38 -33.06 4.52
N LEU A 422 23.30 -34.37 4.24
CA LEU A 422 23.27 -35.42 5.28
C LEU A 422 24.65 -35.75 5.84
N GLU A 423 25.70 -35.66 5.02
CA GLU A 423 27.04 -36.18 5.36
C GLU A 423 27.68 -35.50 6.59
N GLN A 424 27.24 -34.28 6.91
CA GLN A 424 27.76 -33.49 8.04
C GLN A 424 26.66 -33.05 9.02
N THR A 425 25.47 -33.60 8.89
CA THR A 425 24.33 -33.25 9.74
C THR A 425 24.03 -34.38 10.70
N THR A 426 24.10 -34.10 11.98
CA THR A 426 23.76 -35.03 13.04
C THR A 426 22.55 -34.50 13.81
N VAL A 427 21.57 -35.35 14.08
CA VAL A 427 20.46 -35.02 14.96
C VAL A 427 20.98 -35.17 16.41
N SER A 428 20.93 -34.11 17.19
CA SER A 428 21.13 -34.22 18.61
C SER A 428 19.80 -34.51 19.31
N SER A 429 19.90 -34.92 20.55
CA SER A 429 18.78 -35.33 21.40
C SER A 429 17.51 -34.52 21.13
N THR A 430 16.43 -35.24 20.91
CA THR A 430 15.08 -34.68 20.89
C THR A 430 14.80 -33.98 22.22
N ILE A 431 14.38 -32.75 22.12
CA ILE A 431 13.81 -32.00 23.22
C ILE A 431 12.30 -31.89 23.01
N GLU A 432 11.60 -31.48 24.03
CA GLU A 432 10.15 -31.27 23.91
C GLU A 432 9.83 -30.39 22.67
N GLY A 433 8.98 -30.91 21.79
CA GLY A 433 8.48 -30.21 20.62
C GLY A 433 9.44 -30.01 19.44
N GLY A 434 10.66 -30.57 19.46
CA GLY A 434 11.61 -30.41 18.37
C GLY A 434 12.93 -31.15 18.49
N CYS A 435 13.90 -30.82 17.68
CA CYS A 435 15.27 -31.33 17.73
C CYS A 435 16.28 -30.25 17.36
N TYR A 436 17.55 -30.50 17.69
CA TYR A 436 18.67 -29.74 17.18
C TYR A 436 19.38 -30.51 16.08
N LEU A 437 19.77 -29.82 15.02
CA LEU A 437 20.60 -30.39 13.95
C LEU A 437 22.01 -29.81 14.06
N TYR A 438 23.03 -30.67 14.18
CA TYR A 438 24.39 -30.20 14.07
C TYR A 438 24.77 -29.95 12.62
N THR A 439 25.21 -28.77 12.32
CA THR A 439 25.56 -28.35 10.95
C THR A 439 27.05 -28.01 10.82
N GLY A 440 27.91 -28.71 11.59
CA GLY A 440 29.36 -28.53 11.54
C GLY A 440 29.91 -27.46 12.49
N SER A 441 29.14 -26.43 12.85
CA SER A 441 29.57 -25.36 13.76
C SER A 441 28.49 -24.89 14.73
N VAL A 442 27.23 -25.12 14.42
CA VAL A 442 26.07 -24.64 15.19
C VAL A 442 24.99 -25.72 15.32
N TRP A 443 24.12 -25.54 16.32
CA TRP A 443 22.99 -26.41 16.62
C TRP A 443 21.67 -25.66 16.43
N PRO A 444 21.20 -25.38 15.19
CA PRO A 444 19.92 -24.73 14.97
C PRO A 444 18.77 -25.62 15.44
N TYR A 445 17.78 -24.98 16.07
CA TYR A 445 16.56 -25.63 16.51
C TYR A 445 15.59 -25.86 15.35
N TYR A 446 14.98 -27.04 15.34
CA TYR A 446 13.94 -27.45 14.40
C TYR A 446 12.71 -27.94 15.14
N PRO A 447 11.62 -27.13 15.21
CA PRO A 447 10.39 -27.54 15.88
C PRO A 447 9.72 -28.70 15.14
N TYR A 448 9.10 -29.60 15.88
CA TYR A 448 8.24 -30.65 15.32
C TYR A 448 6.89 -30.07 14.92
N ALA A 449 6.88 -29.32 13.84
CA ALA A 449 5.72 -28.62 13.33
C ALA A 449 4.67 -29.54 12.68
N GLY A 450 5.07 -30.75 12.25
CA GLY A 450 4.14 -31.63 11.53
C GLY A 450 3.68 -31.03 10.19
N LEU A 451 2.40 -31.13 9.92
CA LEU A 451 1.74 -30.57 8.73
C LEU A 451 0.30 -30.13 9.02
N LEU A 452 -0.22 -29.25 8.17
CA LEU A 452 -1.63 -28.86 8.13
C LEU A 452 -2.22 -29.31 6.77
N HIS A 453 -3.42 -29.88 6.77
CA HIS A 453 -4.14 -30.24 5.54
C HIS A 453 -5.66 -30.19 5.70
N VAL A 454 -6.38 -30.24 4.58
CA VAL A 454 -7.85 -30.37 4.54
C VAL A 454 -8.24 -31.82 4.40
N MET A 455 -9.11 -32.28 5.27
CA MET A 455 -9.71 -33.62 5.19
C MET A 455 -10.80 -33.67 4.11
N PRO A 456 -11.15 -34.87 3.60
CA PRO A 456 -12.31 -35.05 2.71
C PRO A 456 -13.63 -34.53 3.25
N THR A 457 -13.73 -34.39 4.57
CA THR A 457 -14.88 -33.78 5.26
C THR A 457 -14.94 -32.25 5.15
N GLY A 458 -13.93 -31.64 4.52
CA GLY A 458 -13.75 -30.18 4.46
C GLY A 458 -13.18 -29.55 5.71
N LYS A 459 -12.81 -30.35 6.73
CA LYS A 459 -12.18 -29.84 7.96
C LYS A 459 -10.66 -29.84 7.83
N GLU A 460 -10.05 -28.84 8.43
CA GLU A 460 -8.60 -28.76 8.62
C GLU A 460 -8.11 -29.75 9.67
N MET A 461 -6.90 -30.22 9.55
CA MET A 461 -6.27 -31.11 10.50
C MET A 461 -4.76 -30.89 10.58
N TYR A 462 -4.26 -30.74 11.81
CA TYR A 462 -2.82 -30.78 12.10
C TYR A 462 -2.40 -32.22 12.36
N VAL A 463 -1.35 -32.68 11.70
CA VAL A 463 -0.86 -34.07 11.80
C VAL A 463 0.62 -34.09 12.14
N GLY A 464 0.98 -34.90 13.15
CA GLY A 464 2.38 -35.11 13.53
C GLY A 464 3.06 -33.93 14.20
N VAL A 465 2.28 -32.97 14.69
CA VAL A 465 2.76 -31.86 15.53
C VAL A 465 3.30 -32.42 16.84
N GLY A 466 4.46 -31.91 17.27
CA GLY A 466 5.19 -32.45 18.44
C GLY A 466 5.90 -33.79 18.19
N ILE A 467 5.81 -34.35 16.99
CA ILE A 467 6.36 -35.68 16.67
C ILE A 467 7.44 -35.58 15.59
N ARG A 468 7.24 -34.76 14.57
CA ARG A 468 8.15 -34.67 13.41
C ARG A 468 8.22 -33.26 12.84
N THR A 469 9.36 -32.92 12.23
CA THR A 469 9.47 -31.77 11.36
C THR A 469 9.52 -32.18 9.91
N GLN A 470 8.88 -31.40 9.05
CA GLN A 470 9.04 -31.46 7.60
C GLN A 470 9.02 -30.03 7.08
N LEU A 471 9.94 -29.71 6.18
CA LEU A 471 10.11 -28.38 5.61
C LEU A 471 10.11 -28.50 4.09
N TRP A 472 9.38 -27.62 3.43
CA TRP A 472 9.38 -27.61 1.98
C TRP A 472 10.72 -27.18 1.40
N THR A 473 11.05 -27.77 0.25
CA THR A 473 12.06 -27.26 -0.70
C THR A 473 11.36 -26.65 -1.91
N ASN A 474 12.10 -25.96 -2.76
CA ASN A 474 11.53 -25.38 -3.99
C ASN A 474 11.30 -26.42 -5.12
N ALA A 475 11.62 -27.68 -4.90
CA ALA A 475 11.59 -28.72 -5.92
C ALA A 475 10.22 -29.41 -6.00
N PRO A 476 9.66 -29.61 -7.21
CA PRO A 476 8.57 -30.54 -7.41
C PRO A 476 9.04 -31.98 -7.18
N GLY A 477 8.10 -32.88 -6.97
CA GLY A 477 8.40 -34.32 -6.85
C GLY A 477 8.72 -35.00 -8.18
N SER A 478 9.02 -36.29 -8.08
CA SER A 478 9.27 -37.17 -9.25
C SER A 478 8.48 -38.46 -9.08
N PRO A 479 7.90 -39.05 -10.13
CA PRO A 479 7.31 -40.38 -10.04
C PRO A 479 8.35 -41.44 -9.61
N ALA A 480 7.93 -42.36 -8.73
CA ALA A 480 8.81 -43.43 -8.28
C ALA A 480 9.29 -44.32 -9.45
N SER A 481 8.43 -44.46 -10.47
CA SER A 481 8.73 -45.25 -11.68
C SER A 481 9.72 -44.59 -12.63
N ASP A 482 9.86 -43.28 -12.60
CA ASP A 482 10.77 -42.51 -13.44
C ASP A 482 11.23 -41.22 -12.73
N PRO A 483 12.33 -41.27 -11.98
CA PRO A 483 12.88 -40.11 -11.28
C PRO A 483 13.34 -38.97 -12.21
N SER A 484 13.43 -39.19 -13.52
CA SER A 484 13.77 -38.16 -14.49
C SER A 484 12.58 -37.25 -14.85
N ARG A 485 11.37 -37.65 -14.51
CA ARG A 485 10.15 -36.88 -14.78
C ARG A 485 9.72 -36.10 -13.55
N VAL A 486 8.99 -35.03 -13.79
CA VAL A 486 8.35 -34.25 -12.72
C VAL A 486 6.99 -34.87 -12.40
N ASP A 487 6.78 -35.20 -11.12
CA ASP A 487 5.44 -35.44 -10.56
C ASP A 487 4.91 -34.11 -10.03
N ALA A 488 4.00 -33.54 -10.78
CA ALA A 488 3.44 -32.25 -10.47
C ALA A 488 2.39 -32.27 -9.35
N THR A 489 2.10 -33.43 -8.76
CA THR A 489 1.16 -33.59 -7.63
C THR A 489 1.89 -33.63 -6.29
N THR A 490 3.18 -33.93 -6.30
CA THR A 490 4.05 -33.98 -5.13
C THR A 490 5.16 -32.94 -5.19
N ALA A 491 5.79 -32.70 -4.05
CA ALA A 491 6.96 -31.85 -3.92
C ALA A 491 7.94 -32.41 -2.91
N VAL A 492 9.20 -32.00 -3.04
CA VAL A 492 10.29 -32.49 -2.17
C VAL A 492 10.33 -31.71 -0.88
N SER A 493 10.45 -32.42 0.23
CA SER A 493 10.69 -31.86 1.56
C SER A 493 11.94 -32.46 2.21
N PHE A 494 12.51 -31.66 3.11
CA PHE A 494 13.44 -32.12 4.14
C PHE A 494 12.67 -32.48 5.40
N GLY A 495 13.08 -33.50 6.17
CA GLY A 495 12.42 -33.85 7.40
C GLY A 495 13.29 -34.58 8.41
N VAL A 496 12.86 -34.55 9.67
CA VAL A 496 13.34 -35.37 10.75
C VAL A 496 12.16 -36.15 11.31
N LEU A 497 12.26 -37.45 11.30
CA LEU A 497 11.24 -38.36 11.80
C LEU A 497 11.78 -39.15 13.02
N PRO A 498 10.96 -39.51 14.01
CA PRO A 498 11.36 -40.44 15.05
C PRO A 498 11.71 -41.82 14.48
N PRO A 499 12.71 -42.50 15.03
CA PRO A 499 13.69 -42.02 16.02
C PRO A 499 14.89 -41.31 15.32
N GLU A 500 14.83 -40.01 15.18
CA GLU A 500 15.93 -39.14 14.72
C GLU A 500 16.45 -39.45 13.29
N VAL A 501 15.55 -39.92 12.40
CA VAL A 501 15.89 -40.25 11.01
C VAL A 501 15.77 -39.01 10.16
N LEU A 502 16.91 -38.57 9.62
CA LEU A 502 16.95 -37.52 8.60
C LEU A 502 16.40 -38.04 7.27
N GLN A 503 15.50 -37.32 6.69
CA GLN A 503 14.91 -37.62 5.38
C GLN A 503 15.15 -36.46 4.42
N LEU A 504 16.04 -36.66 3.47
CA LEU A 504 16.17 -35.82 2.28
C LEU A 504 15.28 -36.36 1.17
N TYR A 505 14.88 -35.47 0.28
CA TYR A 505 14.12 -35.84 -0.93
C TYR A 505 12.83 -36.61 -0.62
N ARG A 506 12.24 -36.41 0.55
CA ARG A 506 10.93 -37.00 0.81
C ARG A 506 9.89 -36.31 -0.05
N GLN A 507 9.12 -37.11 -0.77
CA GLN A 507 8.02 -36.59 -1.57
C GLN A 507 6.75 -36.55 -0.76
N ASN A 508 6.09 -35.40 -0.78
CA ASN A 508 4.83 -35.15 -0.11
C ASN A 508 3.85 -34.47 -1.06
N HIS A 509 2.56 -34.68 -0.82
CA HIS A 509 1.51 -34.07 -1.61
C HIS A 509 1.51 -32.54 -1.46
N GLN A 510 1.42 -31.82 -2.57
CA GLN A 510 1.45 -30.36 -2.60
C GLN A 510 0.26 -29.71 -1.86
N ALA A 511 -0.85 -30.44 -1.70
CA ALA A 511 -2.00 -29.98 -0.93
C ALA A 511 -1.74 -29.93 0.59
N ALA A 512 -0.74 -30.67 1.10
CA ALA A 512 -0.30 -30.54 2.48
C ALA A 512 0.45 -29.21 2.66
N ALA A 513 0.27 -28.56 3.80
CA ALA A 513 1.00 -27.35 4.14
C ALA A 513 2.08 -27.67 5.19
N TYR A 514 3.32 -27.31 4.88
CA TYR A 514 4.50 -27.45 5.74
C TYR A 514 5.17 -26.10 5.94
N PRO A 515 5.93 -25.92 7.00
CA PRO A 515 6.77 -24.72 7.14
C PRO A 515 7.87 -24.63 6.06
N VAL A 516 8.37 -23.41 5.92
CA VAL A 516 9.51 -23.07 5.07
C VAL A 516 10.61 -22.48 5.97
N ARG A 517 11.87 -22.86 5.76
CA ARG A 517 13.03 -22.16 6.30
C ARG A 517 13.83 -21.57 5.17
N CYS A 518 13.83 -20.26 5.05
CA CYS A 518 14.43 -19.60 3.88
C CYS A 518 15.96 -19.65 3.90
N VAL A 519 16.55 -19.69 2.70
CA VAL A 519 17.98 -19.54 2.44
C VAL A 519 18.25 -18.22 1.73
N LYS A 520 19.44 -17.69 1.90
CA LYS A 520 19.91 -16.50 1.19
C LYS A 520 19.97 -16.75 -0.33
N GLU A 521 19.54 -15.76 -1.13
CA GLU A 521 19.64 -15.79 -2.59
C GLU A 521 21.08 -15.75 -3.07
#